data_b0ad806ace1906c077b081f5f2088b3f
#
_entry.id   b0ad806ace1906c077b081f5f2088b3f
#
_cell.length_a   1.000
_cell.length_b   1.000
_cell.length_c   1.000
_cell.angle_alpha   90.00
_cell.angle_beta   90.00
_cell.angle_gamma   90.00
#
_symmetry.space_group_name_H-M   'P 1'
#
loop_
_entity.id
_entity.type
_entity.pdbx_description
1 polymer ?
#
loop_
_entity_poly.entity_id
_entity_poly.type
_entity_poly.pdbx_seq_one_letter_code
_entity_poly.pdbx_strand_id
1 'polypeptide(L)'
;MKNILKSILRWIAMVGPGLFCLGFTIGTGSVTSMVKSGSMFGTGLLWALAISAFFTWVMTYAYGHYGIVTGDTAIHGIRQNLRGGKAWAIILIAGLVVSQWISLSSILNITSNAVAEVLYLCIPGLPASASYWIVLGMAVLIAGTVWFVLNRGNYSAFEKILSVLVTLMGLAFIISMFIELPAPGTIIRGFVPRIPDSADARLFIAAFVGTTMSSPTFVIRPMIIKSKGWGKEDGRLQRRDAAVSASLTFIISASIMICAAGVLFTRGIQVEKVLDMIYVLQPIADRFAVALFVVGLLSAGLSSLFPIMMLAPELISDYRHGEMQTGTPLFRILTGIAALAGLTIPILGTSPVITQIASQVTLVFVLPLVIGLMLVMINKKNVMGDSRPGALLNICMVLALCFACVVSYTGVIALGKLL
;
A
#
# COMPACT_ATOMS: atom_id res chain seq x y z
N MET A 1 3.23 -8.53 -33.25
CA MET A 1 3.43 -8.96 -31.87
C MET A 1 4.77 -8.53 -31.25
N LYS A 2 5.94 -8.86 -31.81
CA LYS A 2 7.26 -8.48 -31.26
C LYS A 2 7.47 -6.95 -31.09
N ASN A 3 6.95 -6.10 -31.98
CA ASN A 3 7.08 -4.65 -31.90
C ASN A 3 6.15 -4.03 -30.84
N ILE A 4 4.97 -4.59 -30.65
CA ILE A 4 4.03 -4.18 -29.59
C ILE A 4 4.60 -4.54 -28.23
N LEU A 5 5.14 -5.75 -28.06
CA LEU A 5 5.77 -6.21 -26.83
C LEU A 5 7.03 -5.37 -26.51
N LYS A 6 7.86 -5.03 -27.50
CA LYS A 6 8.99 -4.11 -27.32
C LYS A 6 8.55 -2.69 -26.95
N SER A 7 7.44 -2.20 -27.52
CA SER A 7 6.88 -0.89 -27.17
C SER A 7 6.33 -0.89 -25.75
N ILE A 8 5.61 -1.95 -25.34
CA ILE A 8 5.11 -2.13 -23.96
C ILE A 8 6.29 -2.25 -22.98
N LEU A 9 7.31 -3.05 -23.29
CA LEU A 9 8.51 -3.19 -22.45
C LEU A 9 9.30 -1.87 -22.34
N ARG A 10 9.40 -1.09 -23.43
CA ARG A 10 9.98 0.26 -23.37
C ARG A 10 9.11 1.21 -22.54
N TRP A 11 7.79 1.11 -22.66
CA TRP A 11 6.83 1.88 -21.85
C TRP A 11 6.98 1.55 -20.35
N ILE A 12 7.02 0.27 -20.01
CA ILE A 12 7.24 -0.24 -18.64
C ILE A 12 8.62 0.19 -18.11
N ALA A 13 9.68 0.16 -18.95
CA ALA A 13 11.02 0.60 -18.56
C ALA A 13 11.13 2.13 -18.39
N MET A 14 10.26 2.91 -19.05
CA MET A 14 10.19 4.37 -18.89
C MET A 14 9.33 4.79 -17.67
N VAL A 15 8.47 3.92 -17.16
CA VAL A 15 7.71 4.14 -15.94
C VAL A 15 8.58 3.70 -14.76
N GLY A 16 9.26 4.66 -14.18
CA GLY A 16 10.34 4.40 -13.23
C GLY A 16 9.89 4.21 -11.77
N PRO A 17 10.09 5.23 -10.88
CA PRO A 17 9.78 5.13 -9.45
C PRO A 17 8.34 4.78 -9.13
N GLY A 18 7.38 5.11 -10.00
CA GLY A 18 5.98 4.86 -9.81
C GLY A 18 5.58 3.39 -9.81
N LEU A 19 6.23 2.55 -10.63
CA LEU A 19 5.99 1.09 -10.60
C LEU A 19 6.50 0.45 -9.30
N PHE A 20 7.61 0.92 -8.77
CA PHE A 20 8.09 0.49 -7.45
C PHE A 20 7.07 0.86 -6.36
N CYS A 21 6.55 2.09 -6.42
CA CYS A 21 5.50 2.55 -5.48
C CYS A 21 4.19 1.76 -5.64
N LEU A 22 3.86 1.26 -6.84
CA LEU A 22 2.68 0.41 -7.07
C LEU A 22 2.79 -0.92 -6.31
N GLY A 23 3.92 -1.61 -6.37
CA GLY A 23 4.15 -2.85 -5.61
C GLY A 23 4.01 -2.64 -4.10
N PHE A 24 4.35 -1.46 -3.62
CA PHE A 24 4.17 -1.08 -2.22
C PHE A 24 2.69 -0.77 -1.87
N THR A 25 1.94 -0.22 -2.81
CA THR A 25 0.55 0.27 -2.58
C THR A 25 -0.50 -0.81 -2.82
N ILE A 26 -0.27 -1.71 -3.80
CA ILE A 26 -1.18 -2.82 -4.12
C ILE A 26 -0.68 -4.08 -3.44
N GLY A 27 -0.84 -4.13 -2.13
CA GLY A 27 -0.55 -5.29 -1.30
C GLY A 27 -1.84 -6.00 -0.85
N THR A 28 -1.68 -6.93 0.08
CA THR A 28 -2.81 -7.64 0.70
C THR A 28 -3.80 -6.69 1.36
N GLY A 29 -3.34 -5.53 1.88
CA GLY A 29 -4.19 -4.50 2.48
C GLY A 29 -5.20 -3.92 1.50
N SER A 30 -4.75 -3.58 0.28
CA SER A 30 -5.64 -3.09 -0.78
C SER A 30 -6.64 -4.16 -1.20
N VAL A 31 -6.16 -5.39 -1.47
CA VAL A 31 -7.03 -6.50 -1.88
C VAL A 31 -8.10 -6.76 -0.83
N THR A 32 -7.71 -6.95 0.43
CA THR A 32 -8.65 -7.25 1.52
C THR A 32 -9.66 -6.13 1.75
N SER A 33 -9.20 -4.88 1.82
CA SER A 33 -10.07 -3.73 2.06
C SER A 33 -11.07 -3.53 0.92
N MET A 34 -10.63 -3.68 -0.35
CA MET A 34 -11.50 -3.50 -1.52
C MET A 34 -12.49 -4.65 -1.66
N VAL A 35 -12.07 -5.90 -1.46
CA VAL A 35 -12.96 -7.08 -1.54
C VAL A 35 -14.01 -7.01 -0.43
N LYS A 36 -13.61 -6.79 0.82
CA LYS A 36 -14.54 -6.70 1.95
C LYS A 36 -15.50 -5.53 1.81
N SER A 37 -15.01 -4.36 1.38
CA SER A 37 -15.88 -3.22 1.11
C SER A 37 -16.86 -3.48 -0.03
N GLY A 38 -16.38 -4.05 -1.13
CA GLY A 38 -17.24 -4.43 -2.26
C GLY A 38 -18.33 -5.40 -1.84
N SER A 39 -18.03 -6.37 -0.96
CA SER A 39 -19.00 -7.33 -0.44
C SER A 39 -20.04 -6.71 0.52
N MET A 40 -19.70 -5.63 1.25
CA MET A 40 -20.60 -5.00 2.23
C MET A 40 -21.39 -3.82 1.67
N PHE A 41 -20.71 -2.97 0.86
CA PHE A 41 -21.28 -1.70 0.41
C PHE A 41 -21.46 -1.63 -1.12
N GLY A 42 -21.17 -2.74 -1.84
CA GLY A 42 -21.19 -2.73 -3.28
C GLY A 42 -20.20 -1.69 -3.83
N THR A 43 -20.67 -0.85 -4.75
CA THR A 43 -19.87 0.24 -5.33
C THR A 43 -19.97 1.55 -4.55
N GLY A 44 -20.73 1.60 -3.45
CA GLY A 44 -21.10 2.85 -2.76
C GLY A 44 -19.95 3.68 -2.19
N LEU A 45 -18.75 3.11 -2.05
CA LEU A 45 -17.57 3.80 -1.55
C LEU A 45 -16.50 4.13 -2.62
N LEU A 46 -16.80 3.94 -3.91
CA LEU A 46 -15.87 4.27 -5.02
C LEU A 46 -15.44 5.74 -5.02
N TRP A 47 -16.30 6.66 -4.57
CA TRP A 47 -15.97 8.07 -4.46
C TRP A 47 -14.78 8.32 -3.52
N ALA A 48 -14.74 7.62 -2.39
CA ALA A 48 -13.65 7.79 -1.44
C ALA A 48 -12.32 7.27 -2.01
N LEU A 49 -12.36 6.17 -2.75
CA LEU A 49 -11.21 5.64 -3.48
C LEU A 49 -10.74 6.61 -4.56
N ALA A 50 -11.65 7.23 -5.33
CA ALA A 50 -11.32 8.19 -6.37
C ALA A 50 -10.64 9.45 -5.79
N ILE A 51 -11.17 10.00 -4.69
CA ILE A 51 -10.57 11.14 -3.98
C ILE A 51 -9.19 10.77 -3.44
N SER A 52 -9.04 9.58 -2.84
CA SER A 52 -7.76 9.09 -2.33
C SER A 52 -6.72 8.96 -3.44
N ALA A 53 -7.10 8.43 -4.60
CA ALA A 53 -6.21 8.29 -5.76
C ALA A 53 -5.81 9.67 -6.34
N PHE A 54 -6.73 10.63 -6.38
CA PHE A 54 -6.42 11.99 -6.78
C PHE A 54 -5.37 12.63 -5.85
N PHE A 55 -5.57 12.53 -4.53
CA PHE A 55 -4.58 13.06 -3.58
C PHE A 55 -3.28 12.25 -3.58
N THR A 56 -3.31 10.97 -3.88
CA THR A 56 -2.10 10.18 -4.11
C THR A 56 -1.28 10.74 -5.27
N TRP A 57 -1.93 11.10 -6.38
CA TRP A 57 -1.25 11.78 -7.48
C TRP A 57 -0.65 13.11 -7.05
N VAL A 58 -1.41 13.96 -6.35
CA VAL A 58 -0.94 15.26 -5.84
C VAL A 58 0.30 15.10 -4.96
N MET A 59 0.26 14.15 -4.01
CA MET A 59 1.37 13.93 -3.07
C MET A 59 2.59 13.31 -3.74
N THR A 60 2.39 12.31 -4.60
CA THR A 60 3.47 11.71 -5.38
C THR A 60 4.15 12.73 -6.28
N TYR A 61 3.37 13.66 -6.88
CA TYR A 61 3.91 14.76 -7.64
C TYR A 61 4.67 15.76 -6.76
N ALA A 62 4.12 16.16 -5.62
CA ALA A 62 4.75 17.14 -4.72
C ALA A 62 6.09 16.64 -4.17
N TYR A 63 6.14 15.42 -3.64
CA TYR A 63 7.37 14.80 -3.16
C TYR A 63 8.38 14.57 -4.29
N GLY A 64 7.90 14.17 -5.46
CA GLY A 64 8.75 14.03 -6.63
C GLY A 64 9.31 15.36 -7.12
N HIS A 65 8.49 16.42 -7.13
CA HIS A 65 8.94 17.78 -7.48
C HIS A 65 10.00 18.28 -6.50
N TYR A 66 9.80 18.05 -5.20
CA TYR A 66 10.82 18.34 -4.19
C TYR A 66 12.14 17.61 -4.51
N GLY A 67 12.09 16.31 -4.78
CA GLY A 67 13.28 15.50 -5.04
C GLY A 67 14.07 15.95 -6.27
N ILE A 68 13.39 16.22 -7.41
CA ILE A 68 14.08 16.68 -8.64
C ILE A 68 14.64 18.10 -8.54
N VAL A 69 14.03 18.96 -7.73
CA VAL A 69 14.47 20.36 -7.59
C VAL A 69 15.64 20.48 -6.64
N THR A 70 15.58 19.77 -5.51
CA THR A 70 16.57 19.89 -4.43
C THR A 70 17.72 18.88 -4.55
N GLY A 71 17.49 17.74 -5.22
CA GLY A 71 18.41 16.61 -5.19
C GLY A 71 18.55 15.96 -3.81
N ASP A 72 17.69 16.36 -2.85
CA ASP A 72 17.72 15.91 -1.46
C ASP A 72 16.54 14.98 -1.15
N THR A 73 16.65 14.26 -0.06
CA THR A 73 15.64 13.33 0.42
C THR A 73 14.69 14.03 1.42
N ALA A 74 13.53 13.44 1.67
CA ALA A 74 12.51 14.11 2.46
C ALA A 74 12.91 14.26 3.93
N ILE A 75 13.38 13.19 4.58
CA ILE A 75 13.72 13.21 6.03
C ILE A 75 14.95 14.08 6.27
N HIS A 76 15.98 13.95 5.45
CA HIS A 76 17.19 14.74 5.54
C HIS A 76 16.90 16.24 5.35
N GLY A 77 16.11 16.58 4.32
CA GLY A 77 15.71 17.95 4.05
C GLY A 77 14.86 18.56 5.17
N ILE A 78 13.89 17.82 5.74
CA ILE A 78 13.11 18.24 6.90
C ILE A 78 14.03 18.54 8.09
N ARG A 79 14.96 17.62 8.39
CA ARG A 79 15.92 17.78 9.49
C ARG A 79 16.76 19.04 9.36
N GLN A 80 17.21 19.37 8.16
CA GLN A 80 18.12 20.51 7.92
C GLN A 80 17.39 21.84 7.78
N ASN A 81 16.24 21.86 7.14
CA ASN A 81 15.61 23.09 6.69
C ASN A 81 14.46 23.58 7.56
N LEU A 82 13.90 22.76 8.47
CA LEU A 82 12.82 23.20 9.34
C LEU A 82 13.33 23.66 10.71
N ARG A 83 12.66 24.65 11.31
CA ARG A 83 12.86 25.00 12.72
C ARG A 83 12.38 23.84 13.58
N GLY A 84 13.26 23.28 14.41
CA GLY A 84 12.98 22.03 15.13
C GLY A 84 12.97 20.78 14.22
N GLY A 85 13.57 20.84 13.02
CA GLY A 85 13.55 19.79 12.00
C GLY A 85 14.04 18.43 12.49
N LYS A 86 15.00 18.41 13.45
CA LYS A 86 15.44 17.17 14.09
C LYS A 86 14.28 16.45 14.80
N ALA A 87 13.48 17.17 15.58
CA ALA A 87 12.33 16.61 16.29
C ALA A 87 11.23 16.17 15.31
N TRP A 88 10.89 17.00 14.32
CA TRP A 88 9.89 16.65 13.29
C TRP A 88 10.29 15.41 12.49
N ALA A 89 11.55 15.29 12.11
CA ALA A 89 12.04 14.12 11.39
C ALA A 89 11.95 12.84 12.26
N ILE A 90 12.31 12.92 13.55
CA ILE A 90 12.20 11.77 14.46
C ILE A 90 10.74 11.37 14.68
N ILE A 91 9.83 12.33 14.91
CA ILE A 91 8.39 12.06 15.06
C ILE A 91 7.84 11.40 13.78
N LEU A 92 8.23 11.91 12.62
CA LEU A 92 7.80 11.35 11.34
C LEU A 92 8.32 9.92 11.14
N ILE A 93 9.61 9.66 11.42
CA ILE A 93 10.19 8.31 11.35
C ILE A 93 9.46 7.38 12.31
N ALA A 94 9.28 7.77 13.57
CA ALA A 94 8.61 6.95 14.57
C ALA A 94 7.17 6.61 14.15
N GLY A 95 6.40 7.60 13.70
CA GLY A 95 5.03 7.40 13.23
C GLY A 95 4.97 6.44 12.03
N LEU A 96 5.85 6.63 11.03
CA LEU A 96 5.92 5.77 9.85
C LEU A 96 6.33 4.33 10.22
N VAL A 97 7.34 4.16 11.06
CA VAL A 97 7.83 2.84 11.46
C VAL A 97 6.78 2.08 12.27
N VAL A 98 6.17 2.73 13.27
CA VAL A 98 5.15 2.08 14.10
C VAL A 98 3.93 1.67 13.26
N SER A 99 3.39 2.57 12.45
CA SER A 99 2.23 2.26 11.61
C SER A 99 2.53 1.15 10.60
N GLN A 100 3.72 1.13 10.01
CA GLN A 100 4.12 0.11 9.06
C GLN A 100 4.44 -1.24 9.74
N TRP A 101 4.95 -1.27 10.95
CA TRP A 101 5.16 -2.54 11.66
C TRP A 101 3.84 -3.19 12.10
N ILE A 102 2.82 -2.39 12.44
CA ILE A 102 1.45 -2.89 12.63
C ILE A 102 0.93 -3.51 11.32
N SER A 103 1.13 -2.83 10.19
CA SER A 103 0.76 -3.34 8.87
C SER A 103 1.55 -4.61 8.51
N LEU A 104 2.86 -4.65 8.79
CA LEU A 104 3.73 -5.80 8.59
C LEU A 104 3.18 -7.05 9.29
N SER A 105 2.82 -6.89 10.57
CA SER A 105 2.30 -7.97 11.38
C SER A 105 0.96 -8.49 10.84
N SER A 106 0.12 -7.60 10.37
CA SER A 106 -1.16 -7.93 9.78
C SER A 106 -1.03 -8.61 8.41
N ILE A 107 -0.10 -8.13 7.56
CA ILE A 107 0.22 -8.77 6.26
C ILE A 107 0.76 -10.19 6.50
N LEU A 108 1.63 -10.35 7.49
CA LEU A 108 2.18 -11.67 7.84
C LEU A 108 1.07 -12.60 8.33
N ASN A 109 0.14 -12.10 9.16
CA ASN A 109 -1.00 -12.87 9.65
C ASN A 109 -1.90 -13.34 8.49
N ILE A 110 -2.35 -12.44 7.60
CA ILE A 110 -3.24 -12.82 6.49
C ILE A 110 -2.55 -13.76 5.49
N THR A 111 -1.27 -13.54 5.22
CA THR A 111 -0.48 -14.38 4.31
C THR A 111 -0.29 -15.78 4.88
N SER A 112 0.00 -15.90 6.17
CA SER A 112 0.15 -17.19 6.85
C SER A 112 -1.18 -17.94 6.98
N ASN A 113 -2.27 -17.24 7.25
CA ASN A 113 -3.61 -17.84 7.26
C ASN A 113 -4.01 -18.34 5.87
N ALA A 114 -3.71 -17.60 4.79
CA ALA A 114 -3.97 -18.06 3.43
C ALA A 114 -3.27 -19.41 3.13
N VAL A 115 -2.02 -19.56 3.54
CA VAL A 115 -1.29 -20.83 3.38
C VAL A 115 -1.90 -21.92 4.24
N ALA A 116 -2.24 -21.62 5.50
CA ALA A 116 -2.85 -22.58 6.41
C ALA A 116 -4.20 -23.08 5.88
N GLU A 117 -5.06 -22.18 5.40
CA GLU A 117 -6.36 -22.53 4.83
C GLU A 117 -6.21 -23.44 3.59
N VAL A 118 -5.20 -23.19 2.74
CA VAL A 118 -4.89 -24.09 1.60
C VAL A 118 -4.40 -25.46 2.07
N LEU A 119 -3.56 -25.51 3.09
CA LEU A 119 -3.12 -26.77 3.66
C LEU A 119 -4.30 -27.61 4.18
N TYR A 120 -5.29 -26.98 4.82
CA TYR A 120 -6.51 -27.66 5.25
C TYR A 120 -7.38 -28.17 4.07
N LEU A 121 -7.36 -27.49 2.93
CA LEU A 121 -8.02 -27.99 1.71
C LEU A 121 -7.27 -29.18 1.11
N CYS A 122 -5.94 -29.18 1.12
CA CYS A 122 -5.12 -30.22 0.51
C CYS A 122 -4.98 -31.47 1.37
N ILE A 123 -5.05 -31.35 2.69
CA ILE A 123 -4.84 -32.42 3.65
C ILE A 123 -6.09 -32.58 4.53
N PRO A 124 -7.12 -33.28 4.07
CA PRO A 124 -8.31 -33.57 4.88
C PRO A 124 -7.92 -34.41 6.10
N GLY A 125 -8.29 -33.98 7.29
CA GLY A 125 -7.98 -34.68 8.54
C GLY A 125 -6.97 -33.99 9.44
N LEU A 126 -6.44 -32.83 9.06
CA LEU A 126 -5.67 -32.00 9.98
C LEU A 126 -6.57 -31.54 11.16
N PRO A 127 -6.13 -31.75 12.43
CA PRO A 127 -6.93 -31.37 13.58
C PRO A 127 -7.07 -29.84 13.65
N ALA A 128 -8.29 -29.34 13.89
CA ALA A 128 -8.56 -27.91 14.01
C ALA A 128 -7.69 -27.22 15.09
N SER A 129 -7.32 -27.97 16.15
CA SER A 129 -6.41 -27.51 17.20
C SER A 129 -4.99 -27.18 16.71
N ALA A 130 -4.56 -27.73 15.56
CA ALA A 130 -3.25 -27.43 14.98
C ALA A 130 -3.25 -26.10 14.18
N SER A 131 -4.41 -25.51 13.88
CA SER A 131 -4.53 -24.30 13.04
C SER A 131 -3.65 -23.17 13.54
N TYR A 132 -3.70 -22.85 14.82
CA TYR A 132 -2.87 -21.80 15.42
C TYR A 132 -1.37 -22.04 15.21
N TRP A 133 -0.90 -23.27 15.45
CA TRP A 133 0.51 -23.63 15.33
C TRP A 133 0.98 -23.66 13.88
N ILE A 134 0.11 -24.05 12.96
CA ILE A 134 0.39 -24.01 11.52
C ILE A 134 0.54 -22.55 11.06
N VAL A 135 -0.39 -21.67 11.42
CA VAL A 135 -0.33 -20.24 11.07
C VAL A 135 0.92 -19.60 11.65
N LEU A 136 1.22 -19.84 12.93
CA LEU A 136 2.41 -19.30 13.60
C LEU A 136 3.69 -19.83 12.96
N GLY A 137 3.78 -21.14 12.69
CA GLY A 137 4.92 -21.76 12.02
C GLY A 137 5.16 -21.16 10.63
N MET A 138 4.10 -20.97 9.85
CA MET A 138 4.17 -20.31 8.54
C MET A 138 4.59 -18.85 8.65
N ALA A 139 4.09 -18.10 9.66
CA ALA A 139 4.50 -16.73 9.91
C ALA A 139 6.01 -16.62 10.21
N VAL A 140 6.53 -17.49 11.08
CA VAL A 140 7.96 -17.54 11.41
C VAL A 140 8.78 -17.89 10.16
N LEU A 141 8.34 -18.87 9.38
CA LEU A 141 9.02 -19.29 8.14
C LEU A 141 9.06 -18.15 7.12
N ILE A 142 7.94 -17.48 6.88
CA ILE A 142 7.85 -16.36 5.93
C ILE A 142 8.74 -15.20 6.42
N ALA A 143 8.60 -14.76 7.69
CA ALA A 143 9.38 -13.67 8.25
C ALA A 143 10.89 -13.95 8.21
N GLY A 144 11.28 -15.18 8.59
CA GLY A 144 12.67 -15.64 8.54
C GLY A 144 13.23 -15.67 7.11
N THR A 145 12.43 -16.17 6.16
CA THR A 145 12.84 -16.22 4.74
C THR A 145 13.04 -14.82 4.18
N VAL A 146 12.10 -13.90 4.42
CA VAL A 146 12.19 -12.50 3.96
C VAL A 146 13.44 -11.84 4.57
N TRP A 147 13.65 -11.98 5.89
CA TRP A 147 14.82 -11.45 6.58
C TRP A 147 16.13 -12.00 6.00
N PHE A 148 16.18 -13.33 5.77
CA PHE A 148 17.34 -13.99 5.20
C PHE A 148 17.66 -13.50 3.78
N VAL A 149 16.65 -13.39 2.90
CA VAL A 149 16.81 -12.90 1.53
C VAL A 149 17.29 -11.45 1.52
N LEU A 150 16.74 -10.59 2.37
CA LEU A 150 17.16 -9.19 2.52
C LEU A 150 18.64 -9.07 2.89
N ASN A 151 19.12 -9.94 3.78
CA ASN A 151 20.51 -9.89 4.27
C ASN A 151 21.53 -10.56 3.34
N ARG A 152 21.06 -11.36 2.34
CA ARG A 152 21.95 -11.95 1.31
C ARG A 152 22.09 -11.13 0.03
N GLY A 153 21.35 -10.04 -0.12
CA GLY A 153 21.47 -9.14 -1.27
C GLY A 153 20.83 -9.60 -2.58
N ASN A 154 20.12 -10.73 -2.59
CA ASN A 154 19.48 -11.29 -3.80
C ASN A 154 18.02 -10.81 -3.98
N TYR A 155 17.69 -9.67 -3.39
CA TYR A 155 16.32 -9.13 -3.38
C TYR A 155 15.78 -8.80 -4.78
N SER A 156 16.60 -8.22 -5.67
CA SER A 156 16.11 -7.68 -6.96
C SER A 156 15.54 -8.74 -7.91
N ALA A 157 16.09 -9.95 -7.92
CA ALA A 157 15.56 -11.04 -8.74
C ALA A 157 14.22 -11.56 -8.20
N PHE A 158 14.12 -11.69 -6.88
CA PHE A 158 12.92 -12.13 -6.21
C PHE A 158 11.78 -11.11 -6.36
N GLU A 159 12.07 -9.81 -6.20
CA GLU A 159 11.13 -8.70 -6.42
C GLU A 159 10.52 -8.72 -7.82
N LYS A 160 11.31 -9.00 -8.86
CA LYS A 160 10.82 -9.10 -10.24
C LYS A 160 9.78 -10.21 -10.39
N ILE A 161 10.03 -11.38 -9.81
CA ILE A 161 9.10 -12.52 -9.85
C ILE A 161 7.79 -12.14 -9.14
N LEU A 162 7.88 -11.59 -7.92
CA LEU A 162 6.71 -11.16 -7.17
C LEU A 162 5.90 -10.09 -7.91
N SER A 163 6.58 -9.12 -8.52
CA SER A 163 5.93 -8.06 -9.31
C SER A 163 5.17 -8.62 -10.51
N VAL A 164 5.71 -9.63 -11.19
CA VAL A 164 5.00 -10.31 -12.29
C VAL A 164 3.74 -11.00 -11.77
N LEU A 165 3.82 -11.72 -10.67
CA LEU A 165 2.68 -12.45 -10.10
C LEU A 165 1.59 -11.49 -9.58
N VAL A 166 1.98 -10.40 -8.91
CA VAL A 166 1.04 -9.34 -8.48
C VAL A 166 0.38 -8.67 -9.69
N THR A 167 1.13 -8.43 -10.76
CA THR A 167 0.58 -7.87 -12.00
C THR A 167 -0.43 -8.82 -12.63
N LEU A 168 -0.15 -10.12 -12.68
CA LEU A 168 -1.08 -11.14 -13.18
C LEU A 168 -2.37 -11.17 -12.34
N MET A 169 -2.26 -11.10 -11.03
CA MET A 169 -3.42 -11.02 -10.14
C MET A 169 -4.23 -9.73 -10.40
N GLY A 170 -3.55 -8.58 -10.54
CA GLY A 170 -4.22 -7.31 -10.86
C GLY A 170 -4.96 -7.35 -12.19
N LEU A 171 -4.37 -7.96 -13.23
CA LEU A 171 -5.02 -8.19 -14.52
C LEU A 171 -6.21 -9.12 -14.39
N ALA A 172 -6.10 -10.17 -13.59
CA ALA A 172 -7.21 -11.08 -13.33
C ALA A 172 -8.41 -10.35 -12.70
N PHE A 173 -8.19 -9.45 -11.73
CA PHE A 173 -9.27 -8.64 -11.17
C PHE A 173 -9.90 -7.71 -12.21
N ILE A 174 -9.09 -7.08 -13.07
CA ILE A 174 -9.60 -6.22 -14.15
C ILE A 174 -10.48 -7.03 -15.10
N ILE A 175 -10.05 -8.20 -15.52
CA ILE A 175 -10.82 -9.09 -16.41
C ILE A 175 -12.10 -9.56 -15.72
N SER A 176 -12.03 -10.00 -14.44
CA SER A 176 -13.17 -10.43 -13.65
C SER A 176 -14.21 -9.32 -13.49
N MET A 177 -13.77 -8.08 -13.30
CA MET A 177 -14.66 -6.93 -13.25
C MET A 177 -15.49 -6.79 -14.52
N PHE A 178 -14.91 -6.99 -15.71
CA PHE A 178 -15.66 -6.90 -16.97
C PHE A 178 -16.64 -8.03 -17.20
N ILE A 179 -16.38 -9.21 -16.62
CA ILE A 179 -17.29 -10.37 -16.73
C ILE A 179 -18.51 -10.18 -15.80
N GLU A 180 -18.28 -9.72 -14.58
CA GLU A 180 -19.31 -9.57 -13.52
C GLU A 180 -19.63 -8.09 -13.29
N LEU A 181 -19.67 -7.30 -14.37
CA LEU A 181 -19.88 -5.86 -14.26
C LEU A 181 -21.28 -5.55 -13.72
N PRO A 182 -21.41 -4.87 -12.57
CA PRO A 182 -22.70 -4.38 -12.09
C PRO A 182 -23.33 -3.40 -13.08
N ALA A 183 -24.64 -3.17 -12.95
CA ALA A 183 -25.32 -2.21 -13.81
C ALA A 183 -24.58 -0.85 -13.83
N PRO A 184 -24.33 -0.26 -15.01
CA PRO A 184 -23.54 0.97 -15.13
C PRO A 184 -24.04 2.11 -14.25
N GLY A 185 -25.37 2.22 -14.06
CA GLY A 185 -25.98 3.20 -13.16
C GLY A 185 -25.57 3.04 -11.69
N THR A 186 -25.30 1.81 -11.24
CA THR A 186 -24.83 1.53 -9.88
C THR A 186 -23.40 2.01 -9.70
N ILE A 187 -22.55 1.78 -10.69
CA ILE A 187 -21.15 2.23 -10.67
C ILE A 187 -21.08 3.75 -10.63
N ILE A 188 -21.85 4.44 -11.49
CA ILE A 188 -21.89 5.92 -11.54
C ILE A 188 -22.37 6.48 -10.20
N ARG A 189 -23.41 5.89 -9.59
CA ARG A 189 -23.88 6.29 -8.25
C ARG A 189 -22.83 6.11 -7.18
N GLY A 190 -21.91 5.13 -7.33
CA GLY A 190 -20.80 4.89 -6.42
C GLY A 190 -19.78 6.03 -6.36
N PHE A 191 -19.75 6.92 -7.36
CA PHE A 191 -18.92 8.14 -7.35
C PHE A 191 -19.57 9.32 -6.65
N VAL A 192 -20.85 9.22 -6.26
CA VAL A 192 -21.52 10.27 -5.50
C VAL A 192 -21.17 10.11 -4.01
N PRO A 193 -20.57 11.14 -3.38
CA PRO A 193 -20.18 11.06 -1.97
C PRO A 193 -21.40 10.82 -1.07
N ARG A 194 -21.49 9.61 -0.54
CA ARG A 194 -22.47 9.21 0.47
C ARG A 194 -21.76 8.33 1.47
N ILE A 195 -21.90 8.64 2.75
CA ILE A 195 -21.39 7.81 3.84
C ILE A 195 -22.61 7.07 4.40
N PRO A 196 -22.67 5.73 4.26
CA PRO A 196 -23.70 4.95 4.93
C PRO A 196 -23.64 5.20 6.44
N ASP A 197 -24.80 5.21 7.11
CA ASP A 197 -24.91 5.43 8.56
C ASP A 197 -24.47 4.18 9.35
N SER A 198 -23.26 3.71 9.08
CA SER A 198 -22.64 2.60 9.79
C SER A 198 -21.22 2.98 10.24
N ALA A 199 -20.80 2.49 11.40
CA ALA A 199 -19.44 2.66 11.89
C ALA A 199 -18.43 2.00 10.92
N ASP A 200 -18.83 0.89 10.30
CA ASP A 200 -18.02 0.14 9.35
C ASP A 200 -17.68 0.96 8.11
N ALA A 201 -18.62 1.73 7.54
CA ALA A 201 -18.34 2.56 6.37
C ALA A 201 -17.19 3.55 6.60
N ARG A 202 -17.11 4.16 7.79
CA ARG A 202 -16.03 5.09 8.16
C ARG A 202 -14.70 4.37 8.34
N LEU A 203 -14.72 3.16 8.90
CA LEU A 203 -13.54 2.30 9.03
C LEU A 203 -12.97 1.96 7.65
N PHE A 204 -13.83 1.56 6.70
CA PHE A 204 -13.42 1.23 5.34
C PHE A 204 -12.91 2.44 4.57
N ILE A 205 -13.53 3.62 4.72
CA ILE A 205 -13.02 4.85 4.11
C ILE A 205 -11.61 5.13 4.63
N ALA A 206 -11.38 5.04 5.94
CA ALA A 206 -10.05 5.24 6.52
C ALA A 206 -9.05 4.15 6.03
N ALA A 207 -9.47 2.90 5.93
CA ALA A 207 -8.62 1.84 5.40
C ALA A 207 -8.23 2.08 3.92
N PHE A 208 -9.17 2.55 3.07
CA PHE A 208 -8.85 2.91 1.68
C PHE A 208 -7.83 4.03 1.58
N VAL A 209 -8.06 5.08 2.36
CA VAL A 209 -7.12 6.21 2.40
C VAL A 209 -5.75 5.74 2.86
N GLY A 210 -5.68 4.92 3.93
CA GLY A 210 -4.45 4.37 4.45
C GLY A 210 -3.65 3.56 3.43
N THR A 211 -4.34 2.67 2.69
CA THR A 211 -3.67 1.84 1.69
C THR A 211 -3.38 2.58 0.38
N THR A 212 -4.25 3.50 -0.07
CA THR A 212 -4.10 4.22 -1.34
C THR A 212 -3.16 5.41 -1.21
N MET A 213 -3.29 6.22 -0.14
CA MET A 213 -2.41 7.32 0.21
C MET A 213 -1.29 6.85 1.15
N SER A 214 -0.54 5.84 0.74
CA SER A 214 0.52 5.24 1.55
C SER A 214 1.61 6.26 1.90
N SER A 215 1.62 6.72 3.15
CA SER A 215 2.55 7.74 3.67
C SER A 215 4.03 7.41 3.41
N PRO A 216 4.52 6.16 3.59
CA PRO A 216 5.91 5.83 3.32
C PRO A 216 6.30 6.01 1.86
N THR A 217 5.39 5.67 0.91
CA THR A 217 5.70 5.80 -0.53
C THR A 217 5.95 7.25 -0.94
N PHE A 218 5.29 8.21 -0.28
CA PHE A 218 5.56 9.62 -0.50
C PHE A 218 6.94 10.00 0.05
N VAL A 219 7.25 9.62 1.29
CA VAL A 219 8.49 10.01 1.98
C VAL A 219 9.73 9.42 1.32
N ILE A 220 9.67 8.17 0.84
CA ILE A 220 10.79 7.53 0.13
C ILE A 220 10.91 7.97 -1.34
N ARG A 221 9.89 8.63 -1.91
CA ARG A 221 9.87 9.06 -3.31
C ARG A 221 11.09 9.86 -3.73
N PRO A 222 11.51 10.93 -3.00
CA PRO A 222 12.72 11.68 -3.34
C PRO A 222 13.99 10.82 -3.29
N MET A 223 14.07 9.84 -2.39
CA MET A 223 15.19 8.91 -2.29
C MET A 223 15.30 8.04 -3.56
N ILE A 224 14.17 7.51 -4.04
CA ILE A 224 14.12 6.73 -5.28
C ILE A 224 14.48 7.59 -6.49
N ILE A 225 14.03 8.85 -6.54
CA ILE A 225 14.37 9.82 -7.59
C ILE A 225 15.87 10.07 -7.60
N LYS A 226 16.46 10.31 -6.44
CA LYS A 226 17.89 10.51 -6.27
C LYS A 226 18.71 9.30 -6.73
N SER A 227 18.28 8.09 -6.36
CA SER A 227 18.94 6.85 -6.78
C SER A 227 18.91 6.60 -8.30
N LYS A 228 17.90 7.15 -9.00
CA LYS A 228 17.78 7.11 -10.46
C LYS A 228 18.49 8.25 -11.17
N GLY A 229 19.04 9.21 -10.44
CA GLY A 229 19.73 10.36 -10.99
C GLY A 229 18.81 11.35 -11.72
N TRP A 230 17.49 11.37 -11.38
CA TRP A 230 16.57 12.33 -11.99
C TRP A 230 16.78 13.74 -11.44
N GLY A 231 16.85 14.72 -12.33
CA GLY A 231 17.04 16.13 -12.05
C GLY A 231 15.88 17.02 -12.53
N LYS A 232 16.11 18.32 -12.55
CA LYS A 232 15.11 19.32 -12.96
C LYS A 232 14.61 19.13 -14.39
N GLU A 233 15.46 18.67 -15.29
CA GLU A 233 15.16 18.33 -16.70
C GLU A 233 14.14 17.20 -16.81
N ASP A 234 14.07 16.30 -15.83
CA ASP A 234 13.16 15.15 -15.82
C ASP A 234 11.75 15.49 -15.28
N GLY A 235 11.44 16.76 -15.10
CA GLY A 235 10.16 17.20 -14.53
C GLY A 235 8.92 16.69 -15.27
N ARG A 236 8.99 16.55 -16.63
CA ARG A 236 7.91 15.94 -17.42
C ARG A 236 7.78 14.44 -17.19
N LEU A 237 8.90 13.76 -17.07
CA LEU A 237 8.96 12.32 -16.80
C LEU A 237 8.39 12.03 -15.40
N GLN A 238 8.82 12.78 -14.38
CA GLN A 238 8.34 12.68 -13.01
C GLN A 238 6.82 12.90 -12.90
N ARG A 239 6.28 13.91 -13.61
CA ARG A 239 4.83 14.18 -13.63
C ARG A 239 4.04 13.03 -14.25
N ARG A 240 4.53 12.48 -15.37
CA ARG A 240 3.90 11.32 -16.03
C ARG A 240 3.95 10.08 -15.15
N ASP A 241 5.08 9.80 -14.54
CA ASP A 241 5.27 8.68 -13.64
C ASP A 241 4.32 8.75 -12.43
N ALA A 242 4.17 9.94 -11.81
CA ALA A 242 3.23 10.16 -10.72
C ALA A 242 1.77 9.93 -11.15
N ALA A 243 1.39 10.42 -12.34
CA ALA A 243 0.03 10.25 -12.86
C ALA A 243 -0.28 8.78 -13.20
N VAL A 244 0.65 8.09 -13.86
CA VAL A 244 0.51 6.66 -14.21
C VAL A 244 0.40 5.81 -12.96
N SER A 245 1.26 6.05 -11.96
CA SER A 245 1.23 5.32 -10.69
C SER A 245 -0.13 5.46 -9.99
N ALA A 246 -0.60 6.69 -9.79
CA ALA A 246 -1.88 6.93 -9.14
C ALA A 246 -3.07 6.37 -9.94
N SER A 247 -3.05 6.49 -11.28
CA SER A 247 -4.10 5.94 -12.14
C SER A 247 -4.15 4.42 -12.08
N LEU A 248 -3.00 3.74 -12.11
CA LEU A 248 -2.94 2.29 -12.00
C LEU A 248 -3.42 1.80 -10.63
N THR A 249 -3.01 2.50 -9.56
CA THR A 249 -3.51 2.21 -8.20
C THR A 249 -5.04 2.31 -8.15
N PHE A 250 -5.61 3.39 -8.73
CA PHE A 250 -7.05 3.57 -8.79
C PHE A 250 -7.74 2.47 -9.59
N ILE A 251 -7.27 2.22 -10.82
CA ILE A 251 -7.88 1.23 -11.73
C ILE A 251 -7.90 -0.15 -11.10
N ILE A 252 -6.78 -0.61 -10.53
CA ILE A 252 -6.71 -1.96 -9.93
C ILE A 252 -7.58 -2.01 -8.67
N SER A 253 -7.50 -1.04 -7.77
CA SER A 253 -8.32 -1.03 -6.56
C SER A 253 -9.81 -0.92 -6.84
N ALA A 254 -10.21 -0.08 -7.81
CA ALA A 254 -11.59 0.03 -8.26
C ALA A 254 -12.09 -1.27 -8.90
N SER A 255 -11.25 -1.94 -9.72
CA SER A 255 -11.60 -3.22 -10.32
C SER A 255 -11.86 -4.30 -9.28
N ILE A 256 -11.04 -4.36 -8.22
CA ILE A 256 -11.24 -5.30 -7.11
C ILE A 256 -12.57 -5.02 -6.41
N MET A 257 -12.86 -3.76 -6.07
CA MET A 257 -14.10 -3.37 -5.39
C MET A 257 -15.34 -3.63 -6.27
N ILE A 258 -15.29 -3.25 -7.55
CA ILE A 258 -16.41 -3.44 -8.49
C ILE A 258 -16.67 -4.93 -8.72
N CYS A 259 -15.61 -5.73 -8.89
CA CYS A 259 -15.73 -7.17 -9.04
C CYS A 259 -16.35 -7.82 -7.79
N ALA A 260 -15.88 -7.44 -6.60
CA ALA A 260 -16.47 -7.92 -5.35
C ALA A 260 -17.93 -7.48 -5.20
N ALA A 261 -18.28 -6.28 -5.65
CA ALA A 261 -19.66 -5.81 -5.69
C ALA A 261 -20.54 -6.66 -6.63
N GLY A 262 -20.04 -7.02 -7.81
CA GLY A 262 -20.76 -7.86 -8.76
C GLY A 262 -20.93 -9.29 -8.30
N VAL A 263 -19.91 -9.88 -7.68
CA VAL A 263 -19.91 -11.31 -7.32
C VAL A 263 -20.43 -11.55 -5.91
N LEU A 264 -19.94 -10.81 -4.91
CA LEU A 264 -20.22 -11.08 -3.49
C LEU A 264 -21.45 -10.34 -2.99
N PHE A 265 -21.55 -9.03 -3.24
CA PHE A 265 -22.65 -8.21 -2.76
C PHE A 265 -24.00 -8.65 -3.34
N THR A 266 -24.03 -8.96 -4.64
CA THR A 266 -25.27 -9.45 -5.30
C THR A 266 -25.74 -10.80 -4.78
N ARG A 267 -24.82 -11.64 -4.26
CA ARG A 267 -25.13 -12.96 -3.69
C ARG A 267 -25.26 -12.95 -2.17
N GLY A 268 -25.11 -11.80 -1.50
CA GLY A 268 -25.15 -11.68 -0.06
C GLY A 268 -24.02 -12.40 0.68
N ILE A 269 -22.89 -12.66 0.01
CA ILE A 269 -21.74 -13.38 0.56
C ILE A 269 -20.89 -12.37 1.34
N GLN A 270 -20.71 -12.62 2.64
CA GLN A 270 -19.82 -11.85 3.48
C GLN A 270 -18.45 -12.52 3.59
N VAL A 271 -17.39 -11.71 3.51
CA VAL A 271 -16.00 -12.17 3.60
C VAL A 271 -15.58 -12.22 5.07
N GLU A 272 -15.41 -13.40 5.62
CA GLU A 272 -14.92 -13.62 7.00
C GLU A 272 -13.54 -14.26 7.02
N LYS A 273 -13.28 -15.17 6.08
CA LYS A 273 -12.00 -15.87 5.91
C LYS A 273 -11.26 -15.36 4.68
N VAL A 274 -9.97 -15.68 4.62
CA VAL A 274 -9.14 -15.30 3.48
C VAL A 274 -9.61 -15.98 2.19
N LEU A 275 -9.97 -17.24 2.28
CA LEU A 275 -10.46 -18.02 1.12
C LEU A 275 -11.82 -17.54 0.59
N ASP A 276 -12.64 -16.85 1.39
CA ASP A 276 -13.91 -16.28 0.88
C ASP A 276 -13.66 -15.24 -0.24
N MET A 277 -12.48 -14.64 -0.27
CA MET A 277 -12.11 -13.69 -1.32
C MET A 277 -11.87 -14.37 -2.69
N ILE A 278 -11.71 -15.68 -2.72
CA ILE A 278 -11.49 -16.45 -3.96
C ILE A 278 -12.69 -16.33 -4.89
N TYR A 279 -13.91 -16.27 -4.34
CA TYR A 279 -15.14 -16.14 -5.12
C TYR A 279 -15.11 -14.97 -6.11
N VAL A 280 -14.31 -13.91 -5.82
CA VAL A 280 -14.15 -12.76 -6.71
C VAL A 280 -13.46 -13.12 -8.02
N LEU A 281 -12.59 -14.14 -8.03
CA LEU A 281 -11.89 -14.63 -9.22
C LEU A 281 -12.51 -15.88 -9.84
N GLN A 282 -13.51 -16.46 -9.19
CA GLN A 282 -14.20 -17.66 -9.69
C GLN A 282 -14.77 -17.51 -11.12
N PRO A 283 -15.34 -16.33 -11.50
CA PRO A 283 -15.88 -16.15 -12.84
C PRO A 283 -14.86 -16.31 -13.98
N ILE A 284 -13.56 -16.09 -13.70
CA ILE A 284 -12.50 -16.19 -14.72
C ILE A 284 -11.82 -17.55 -14.68
N ALA A 285 -11.55 -18.04 -13.47
CA ALA A 285 -10.58 -19.10 -13.28
C ALA A 285 -11.22 -20.43 -12.85
N ASP A 286 -12.52 -20.45 -12.50
CA ASP A 286 -13.27 -21.62 -12.03
C ASP A 286 -12.40 -22.52 -11.12
N ARG A 287 -11.94 -23.68 -11.62
CA ARG A 287 -11.10 -24.63 -10.87
C ARG A 287 -9.72 -24.07 -10.47
N PHE A 288 -9.21 -23.09 -11.22
CA PHE A 288 -7.92 -22.45 -10.96
C PHE A 288 -8.02 -21.19 -10.10
N ALA A 289 -9.24 -20.75 -9.73
CA ALA A 289 -9.45 -19.52 -8.94
C ALA A 289 -8.70 -19.58 -7.61
N VAL A 290 -8.70 -20.73 -6.93
CA VAL A 290 -7.96 -20.94 -5.67
C VAL A 290 -6.47 -20.72 -5.88
N ALA A 291 -5.87 -21.39 -6.86
CA ALA A 291 -4.44 -21.29 -7.12
C ALA A 291 -4.05 -19.85 -7.54
N LEU A 292 -4.81 -19.24 -8.45
CA LEU A 292 -4.57 -17.88 -8.92
C LEU A 292 -4.65 -16.85 -7.78
N PHE A 293 -5.70 -16.95 -6.95
CA PHE A 293 -5.89 -16.05 -5.82
C PHE A 293 -4.80 -16.22 -4.77
N VAL A 294 -4.53 -17.46 -4.35
CA VAL A 294 -3.56 -17.75 -3.29
C VAL A 294 -2.15 -17.35 -3.71
N VAL A 295 -1.71 -17.75 -4.91
CA VAL A 295 -0.39 -17.36 -5.45
C VAL A 295 -0.30 -15.84 -5.57
N GLY A 296 -1.36 -15.19 -6.05
CA GLY A 296 -1.42 -13.73 -6.15
C GLY A 296 -1.36 -13.05 -4.78
N LEU A 297 -2.14 -13.51 -3.81
CA LEU A 297 -2.17 -12.96 -2.45
C LEU A 297 -0.84 -13.17 -1.70
N LEU A 298 -0.25 -14.36 -1.83
CA LEU A 298 1.08 -14.65 -1.28
C LEU A 298 2.13 -13.73 -1.90
N SER A 299 2.08 -13.54 -3.22
CA SER A 299 3.00 -12.66 -3.92
C SER A 299 2.81 -11.20 -3.52
N ALA A 300 1.56 -10.73 -3.37
CA ALA A 300 1.24 -9.40 -2.87
C ALA A 300 1.71 -9.20 -1.41
N GLY A 301 1.52 -10.22 -0.57
CA GLY A 301 2.03 -10.21 0.81
C GLY A 301 3.55 -10.12 0.85
N LEU A 302 4.23 -11.04 0.20
CA LEU A 302 5.69 -11.07 0.17
C LEU A 302 6.27 -9.79 -0.45
N SER A 303 5.73 -9.28 -1.56
CA SER A 303 6.20 -8.03 -2.18
C SER A 303 6.07 -6.82 -1.26
N SER A 304 5.09 -6.81 -0.35
CA SER A 304 4.91 -5.75 0.64
C SER A 304 5.77 -5.92 1.88
N LEU A 305 6.04 -7.16 2.31
CA LEU A 305 6.87 -7.42 3.50
C LEU A 305 8.31 -6.89 3.34
N PHE A 306 8.91 -7.04 2.16
CA PHE A 306 10.27 -6.61 1.90
C PHE A 306 10.48 -5.09 2.14
N PRO A 307 9.78 -4.18 1.44
CA PRO A 307 9.98 -2.76 1.63
C PRO A 307 9.56 -2.27 3.03
N ILE A 308 8.56 -2.90 3.66
CA ILE A 308 8.15 -2.52 5.01
C ILE A 308 9.25 -2.88 6.03
N MET A 309 9.89 -4.05 5.90
CA MET A 309 11.00 -4.42 6.79
C MET A 309 12.23 -3.53 6.58
N MET A 310 12.45 -3.02 5.37
CA MET A 310 13.55 -2.11 5.05
C MET A 310 13.28 -0.67 5.49
N LEU A 311 12.03 -0.28 5.74
CA LEU A 311 11.65 1.11 5.96
C LEU A 311 12.38 1.76 7.14
N ALA A 312 12.47 1.10 8.29
CA ALA A 312 13.14 1.65 9.46
C ALA A 312 14.65 1.95 9.23
N PRO A 313 15.45 1.01 8.72
CA PRO A 313 16.84 1.30 8.40
C PRO A 313 16.99 2.35 7.28
N GLU A 314 16.11 2.36 6.28
CA GLU A 314 16.13 3.36 5.20
C GLU A 314 15.89 4.77 5.72
N LEU A 315 14.84 4.98 6.53
CA LEU A 315 14.53 6.29 7.09
C LEU A 315 15.59 6.78 8.09
N ILE A 316 16.21 5.88 8.85
CA ILE A 316 17.29 6.23 9.78
C ILE A 316 18.57 6.57 8.99
N SER A 317 18.87 5.84 7.91
CA SER A 317 19.98 6.16 7.01
C SER A 317 19.77 7.51 6.33
N ASP A 318 18.55 7.76 5.84
CA ASP A 318 18.16 9.05 5.27
C ASP A 318 18.34 10.19 6.28
N TYR A 319 17.86 10.00 7.51
CA TYR A 319 18.05 11.01 8.58
C TYR A 319 19.51 11.33 8.82
N ARG A 320 20.41 10.33 8.76
CA ARG A 320 21.84 10.51 9.07
C ARG A 320 22.64 11.05 7.90
N HIS A 321 22.43 10.48 6.72
CA HIS A 321 23.32 10.62 5.56
C HIS A 321 22.65 11.22 4.32
N GLY A 322 21.30 11.29 4.26
CA GLY A 322 20.55 11.71 3.08
C GLY A 322 20.64 10.72 1.92
N GLU A 323 20.94 9.45 2.23
CA GLU A 323 21.04 8.35 1.26
C GLU A 323 20.70 7.00 1.91
N MET A 324 20.37 6.02 1.07
CA MET A 324 20.10 4.65 1.50
C MET A 324 21.42 3.88 1.67
N GLN A 325 21.62 3.27 2.84
CA GLN A 325 22.75 2.37 3.09
C GLN A 325 22.22 0.98 3.45
N THR A 326 22.46 0.00 2.56
CA THR A 326 22.13 -1.41 2.78
C THR A 326 23.37 -2.18 3.24
N GLY A 327 23.18 -3.35 3.84
CA GLY A 327 24.27 -4.26 4.25
C GLY A 327 25.00 -3.88 5.53
N THR A 328 24.62 -2.78 6.20
CA THR A 328 25.21 -2.36 7.48
C THR A 328 24.72 -3.24 8.63
N PRO A 329 25.48 -3.35 9.75
CA PRO A 329 25.00 -4.04 10.95
C PRO A 329 23.67 -3.49 11.46
N LEU A 330 23.50 -2.17 11.41
CA LEU A 330 22.25 -1.50 11.78
C LEU A 330 21.08 -1.96 10.90
N PHE A 331 21.30 -2.09 9.59
CA PHE A 331 20.29 -2.62 8.66
C PHE A 331 19.84 -4.03 9.07
N ARG A 332 20.78 -4.93 9.39
CA ARG A 332 20.47 -6.30 9.80
C ARG A 332 19.70 -6.36 11.10
N ILE A 333 20.08 -5.54 12.08
CA ILE A 333 19.41 -5.48 13.40
C ILE A 333 17.99 -4.95 13.24
N LEU A 334 17.80 -3.83 12.54
CA LEU A 334 16.47 -3.21 12.40
C LEU A 334 15.51 -4.06 11.56
N THR A 335 15.98 -4.71 10.49
CA THR A 335 15.15 -5.67 9.74
C THR A 335 14.83 -6.90 10.56
N GLY A 336 15.73 -7.36 11.45
CA GLY A 336 15.46 -8.43 12.41
C GLY A 336 14.40 -8.06 13.46
N ILE A 337 14.48 -6.84 14.01
CA ILE A 337 13.46 -6.31 14.93
C ILE A 337 12.11 -6.19 14.20
N ALA A 338 12.09 -5.72 12.96
CA ALA A 338 10.88 -5.68 12.15
C ALA A 338 10.28 -7.08 11.92
N ALA A 339 11.11 -8.09 11.64
CA ALA A 339 10.67 -9.48 11.51
C ALA A 339 10.00 -9.99 12.79
N LEU A 340 10.59 -9.71 13.96
CA LEU A 340 10.01 -10.07 15.27
C LEU A 340 8.72 -9.31 15.55
N ALA A 341 8.68 -7.99 15.26
CA ALA A 341 7.47 -7.18 15.38
C ALA A 341 6.35 -7.69 14.46
N GLY A 342 6.70 -8.24 13.29
CA GLY A 342 5.76 -8.86 12.38
C GLY A 342 5.03 -10.07 12.95
N LEU A 343 5.59 -10.76 13.94
CA LEU A 343 4.98 -11.93 14.55
C LEU A 343 3.91 -11.60 15.61
N THR A 344 3.74 -10.35 16.01
CA THR A 344 2.82 -9.97 17.10
C THR A 344 1.38 -10.40 16.85
N ILE A 345 0.80 -10.08 15.69
CA ILE A 345 -0.60 -10.44 15.36
C ILE A 345 -0.75 -11.96 15.16
N PRO A 346 0.13 -12.68 14.42
CA PRO A 346 0.11 -14.14 14.37
C PRO A 346 0.15 -14.81 15.74
N ILE A 347 0.94 -14.29 16.70
CA ILE A 347 1.01 -14.81 18.07
C ILE A 347 -0.32 -14.59 18.81
N LEU A 348 -1.01 -13.46 18.59
CA LEU A 348 -2.29 -13.18 19.20
C LEU A 348 -3.45 -14.01 18.63
N GLY A 349 -3.28 -14.65 17.49
CA GLY A 349 -4.28 -15.53 16.87
C GLY A 349 -5.58 -14.83 16.47
N THR A 350 -5.52 -13.56 16.10
CA THR A 350 -6.69 -12.73 15.77
C THR A 350 -7.13 -12.93 14.32
N SER A 351 -8.39 -12.55 14.01
CA SER A 351 -8.96 -12.64 12.65
C SER A 351 -8.09 -11.92 11.60
N PRO A 352 -7.62 -12.63 10.55
CA PRO A 352 -6.71 -12.05 9.57
C PRO A 352 -7.34 -10.91 8.75
N VAL A 353 -8.61 -11.00 8.41
CA VAL A 353 -9.32 -9.99 7.61
C VAL A 353 -9.52 -8.70 8.40
N ILE A 354 -9.99 -8.82 9.66
CA ILE A 354 -10.26 -7.66 10.52
C ILE A 354 -8.97 -6.93 10.87
N THR A 355 -7.93 -7.66 11.27
CA THR A 355 -6.64 -7.06 11.61
C THR A 355 -5.98 -6.40 10.41
N GLN A 356 -6.16 -6.97 9.21
CA GLN A 356 -5.65 -6.36 7.98
C GLN A 356 -6.33 -5.01 7.71
N ILE A 357 -7.64 -4.90 7.86
CA ILE A 357 -8.38 -3.64 7.67
C ILE A 357 -7.98 -2.63 8.76
N ALA A 358 -7.95 -3.05 10.03
CA ALA A 358 -7.57 -2.20 11.15
C ALA A 358 -6.15 -1.63 10.99
N SER A 359 -5.20 -2.45 10.51
CA SER A 359 -3.83 -2.01 10.27
C SER A 359 -3.73 -0.93 9.19
N GLN A 360 -4.56 -1.00 8.14
CA GLN A 360 -4.59 0.05 7.11
C GLN A 360 -5.08 1.39 7.68
N VAL A 361 -6.02 1.36 8.64
CA VAL A 361 -6.48 2.59 9.32
C VAL A 361 -5.34 3.26 10.10
N THR A 362 -4.41 2.50 10.69
CA THR A 362 -3.29 3.09 11.43
C THR A 362 -2.34 3.91 10.53
N LEU A 363 -2.26 3.58 9.24
CA LEU A 363 -1.43 4.31 8.27
C LEU A 363 -1.92 5.75 8.05
N VAL A 364 -3.22 6.00 8.25
CA VAL A 364 -3.81 7.32 8.04
C VAL A 364 -3.38 8.31 9.12
N PHE A 365 -3.04 7.85 10.34
CA PHE A 365 -2.72 8.73 11.47
C PHE A 365 -1.46 9.56 11.24
N VAL A 366 -0.52 9.07 10.47
CA VAL A 366 0.72 9.78 10.13
C VAL A 366 0.55 10.69 8.91
N LEU A 367 -0.50 10.47 8.11
CA LEU A 367 -0.72 11.14 6.83
C LEU A 367 -0.81 12.67 6.94
N PRO A 368 -1.52 13.29 7.92
CA PRO A 368 -1.54 14.74 8.07
C PRO A 368 -0.14 15.33 8.31
N LEU A 369 0.69 14.63 9.09
CA LEU A 369 2.07 15.07 9.36
C LEU A 369 2.91 15.02 8.08
N VAL A 370 2.81 13.94 7.32
CA VAL A 370 3.50 13.77 6.03
C VAL A 370 3.14 14.89 5.05
N ILE A 371 1.84 15.17 4.88
CA ILE A 371 1.36 16.23 3.98
C ILE A 371 1.78 17.61 4.48
N GLY A 372 1.58 17.90 5.77
CA GLY A 372 1.87 19.20 6.37
C GLY A 372 3.34 19.57 6.31
N LEU A 373 4.25 18.65 6.65
CA LEU A 373 5.68 18.88 6.56
C LEU A 373 6.15 19.14 5.12
N MET A 374 5.64 18.37 4.15
CA MET A 374 5.99 18.60 2.74
C MET A 374 5.41 19.92 2.23
N LEU A 375 4.17 20.26 2.59
CA LEU A 375 3.57 21.55 2.22
C LEU A 375 4.42 22.73 2.69
N VAL A 376 4.97 22.67 3.91
CA VAL A 376 5.90 23.67 4.41
C VAL A 376 7.20 23.65 3.62
N MET A 377 7.79 22.49 3.38
CA MET A 377 9.08 22.34 2.71
C MET A 377 9.10 22.91 1.30
N ILE A 378 8.09 22.56 0.48
CA ILE A 378 8.06 22.98 -0.94
C ILE A 378 7.75 24.47 -1.13
N ASN A 379 7.25 25.15 -0.09
CA ASN A 379 6.99 26.59 -0.13
C ASN A 379 8.15 27.45 0.40
N LYS A 380 9.17 26.84 0.99
CA LYS A 380 10.34 27.56 1.49
C LYS A 380 11.23 28.04 0.34
N LYS A 381 11.48 29.38 0.30
CA LYS A 381 12.33 30.01 -0.72
C LYS A 381 13.78 29.51 -0.66
N ASN A 382 14.30 29.31 0.54
CA ASN A 382 15.66 28.81 0.74
C ASN A 382 15.85 27.33 0.33
N VAL A 383 14.77 26.57 0.14
CA VAL A 383 14.78 25.16 -0.26
C VAL A 383 14.50 25.01 -1.76
N MET A 384 13.44 25.64 -2.24
CA MET A 384 12.94 25.45 -3.61
C MET A 384 13.37 26.59 -4.57
N GLY A 385 13.90 27.69 -4.04
CA GLY A 385 14.26 28.85 -4.87
C GLY A 385 13.07 29.36 -5.68
N ASP A 386 13.29 29.53 -6.98
CA ASP A 386 12.26 29.97 -7.94
C ASP A 386 11.37 28.82 -8.44
N SER A 387 11.70 27.57 -8.11
CA SER A 387 10.94 26.37 -8.47
C SER A 387 9.81 26.03 -7.49
N ARG A 388 9.38 27.00 -6.67
CA ARG A 388 8.24 26.82 -5.76
C ARG A 388 6.96 26.48 -6.50
N PRO A 389 6.07 25.66 -5.92
CA PRO A 389 4.83 25.29 -6.56
C PRO A 389 3.91 26.50 -6.77
N GLY A 390 3.14 26.47 -7.86
CA GLY A 390 2.07 27.45 -8.09
C GLY A 390 0.89 27.26 -7.11
N ALA A 391 -0.03 28.21 -7.14
CA ALA A 391 -1.21 28.23 -6.26
C ALA A 391 -2.06 26.95 -6.36
N LEU A 392 -2.22 26.39 -7.55
CA LEU A 392 -3.04 25.19 -7.77
C LEU A 392 -2.52 23.99 -6.99
N LEU A 393 -1.21 23.71 -7.01
CA LEU A 393 -0.63 22.58 -6.25
C LEU A 393 -0.78 22.82 -4.75
N ASN A 394 -0.57 24.04 -4.29
CA ASN A 394 -0.76 24.38 -2.87
C ASN A 394 -2.20 24.19 -2.41
N ILE A 395 -3.19 24.63 -3.21
CA ILE A 395 -4.61 24.43 -2.92
C ILE A 395 -4.91 22.92 -2.84
N CYS A 396 -4.47 22.13 -3.82
CA CYS A 396 -4.67 20.67 -3.80
C CYS A 396 -4.03 20.01 -2.58
N MET A 397 -2.84 20.44 -2.16
CA MET A 397 -2.17 19.91 -0.95
C MET A 397 -2.87 20.32 0.34
N VAL A 398 -3.41 21.55 0.43
CA VAL A 398 -4.22 21.96 1.58
C VAL A 398 -5.51 21.14 1.65
N LEU A 399 -6.18 20.92 0.53
CA LEU A 399 -7.35 20.04 0.48
C LEU A 399 -7.01 18.60 0.86
N ALA A 400 -5.86 18.08 0.41
CA ALA A 400 -5.36 16.78 0.81
C ALA A 400 -5.10 16.71 2.33
N LEU A 401 -4.54 17.78 2.92
CA LEU A 401 -4.31 17.87 4.36
C LEU A 401 -5.63 17.87 5.14
N CYS A 402 -6.60 18.68 4.73
CA CYS A 402 -7.93 18.70 5.35
C CYS A 402 -8.61 17.33 5.25
N PHE A 403 -8.56 16.69 4.08
CA PHE A 403 -9.09 15.34 3.88
C PHE A 403 -8.40 14.33 4.80
N ALA A 404 -7.07 14.35 4.88
CA ALA A 404 -6.30 13.46 5.75
C ALA A 404 -6.64 13.67 7.24
N CYS A 405 -6.82 14.92 7.70
CA CYS A 405 -7.22 15.21 9.08
C CYS A 405 -8.62 14.66 9.40
N VAL A 406 -9.59 14.86 8.49
CA VAL A 406 -10.95 14.35 8.67
C VAL A 406 -10.96 12.83 8.71
N VAL A 407 -10.25 12.18 7.78
CA VAL A 407 -10.19 10.71 7.72
C VAL A 407 -9.43 10.13 8.89
N SER A 408 -8.34 10.76 9.34
CA SER A 408 -7.62 10.36 10.56
C SER A 408 -8.52 10.41 11.79
N TYR A 409 -9.24 11.52 11.96
CA TYR A 409 -10.17 11.69 13.10
C TYR A 409 -11.29 10.66 13.09
N THR A 410 -11.95 10.48 11.94
CA THR A 410 -13.03 9.48 11.81
C THR A 410 -12.52 8.06 11.91
N GLY A 411 -11.30 7.79 11.45
CA GLY A 411 -10.61 6.50 11.57
C GLY A 411 -10.31 6.13 13.02
N VAL A 412 -9.84 7.08 13.85
CA VAL A 412 -9.61 6.86 15.29
C VAL A 412 -10.92 6.45 15.98
N ILE A 413 -12.00 7.18 15.71
CA ILE A 413 -13.32 6.88 16.32
C ILE A 413 -13.82 5.50 15.87
N ALA A 414 -13.67 5.18 14.57
CA ALA A 414 -14.12 3.90 14.03
C ALA A 414 -13.31 2.72 14.59
N LEU A 415 -11.98 2.90 14.70
CA LEU A 415 -11.08 1.87 15.26
C LEU A 415 -11.36 1.64 16.76
N GLY A 416 -11.61 2.71 17.54
CA GLY A 416 -11.94 2.60 18.95
C GLY A 416 -13.31 1.93 19.25
N LYS A 417 -14.19 1.80 18.24
CA LYS A 417 -15.43 1.02 18.36
C LYS A 417 -15.26 -0.46 17.97
N LEU A 418 -14.17 -0.78 17.27
CA LEU A 418 -13.86 -2.14 16.85
C LEU A 418 -13.09 -2.90 17.93
N LEU A 419 -12.28 -2.20 18.75
CA LEU A 419 -11.52 -2.70 19.90
C LEU A 419 -12.36 -2.73 21.17
#